data_0640414c8856041fff503df2a554d7ef
#
_entry.id   0640414c8856041fff503df2a554d7ef
#
_cell.length_a   1.000
_cell.length_b   1.000
_cell.length_c   1.000
_cell.angle_alpha   90.00
_cell.angle_beta   90.00
_cell.angle_gamma   90.00
#
_symmetry.space_group_name_H-M   'P 1'
#
loop_
_entity.id
_entity.type
_entity.pdbx_description
1 polymer ?
#
loop_
_entity_poly.entity_id
_entity_poly.type
_entity_poly.pdbx_seq_one_letter_code
_entity_poly.pdbx_strand_id
1 'polypeptide(L)'
;MRDYMKALYHRFETPSEQVVALEKAANKPHRQLANRLAKPERKMLLRLVDLEAALRGQACLNSFMSGYRLAQGIQQELLADQPPYNFEDEDERRACEIARGEG
;
A
#
# COMPACT_ATOMS: atom_id res chain seq x y z
N MET A 1 12.73 -4.00 -15.08
CA MET A 1 11.65 -3.13 -14.57
C MET A 1 11.34 -3.34 -13.12
N ARG A 2 11.07 -4.57 -12.74
CA ARG A 2 10.77 -4.93 -11.36
C ARG A 2 11.89 -4.57 -10.39
N ASP A 3 13.11 -4.90 -10.75
CA ASP A 3 14.27 -4.62 -9.91
C ASP A 3 14.56 -3.13 -9.80
N TYR A 4 14.30 -2.38 -10.89
CA TYR A 4 14.45 -0.94 -10.89
C TYR A 4 13.42 -0.27 -9.97
N MET A 5 12.18 -0.71 -10.05
CA MET A 5 11.11 -0.19 -9.18
C MET A 5 11.40 -0.47 -7.70
N LYS A 6 11.89 -1.68 -7.42
CA LYS A 6 12.28 -2.06 -6.06
C LYS A 6 13.42 -1.19 -5.54
N ALA A 7 14.42 -0.92 -6.38
CA ALA A 7 15.54 -0.06 -6.02
C ALA A 7 15.09 1.37 -5.76
N LEU A 8 14.19 1.90 -6.59
CA LEU A 8 13.60 3.23 -6.39
C LEU A 8 12.80 3.30 -5.09
N TYR A 9 12.00 2.29 -4.81
CA TYR A 9 11.23 2.23 -3.59
C TYR A 9 12.13 2.30 -2.36
N HIS A 10 13.16 1.47 -2.31
CA HIS A 10 14.08 1.45 -1.17
C HIS A 10 14.88 2.74 -1.02
N ARG A 11 15.15 3.42 -2.13
CA ARG A 11 15.90 4.68 -2.10
C ARG A 11 15.04 5.85 -1.59
N PHE A 12 13.76 5.88 -1.94
CA PHE A 12 12.90 7.02 -1.67
C PHE A 12 11.82 6.75 -0.62
N GLU A 13 11.76 5.54 -0.06
CA GLU A 13 10.81 5.30 1.01
C GLU A 13 11.20 6.14 2.22
N THR A 14 10.23 6.83 2.76
CA THR A 14 10.40 7.63 3.97
C THR A 14 9.21 7.33 4.87
N PRO A 15 9.43 6.76 6.06
CA PRO A 15 8.32 6.50 6.97
C PRO A 15 7.69 7.82 7.42
N SER A 16 6.36 7.85 7.47
CA SER A 16 5.63 9.00 7.98
C SER A 16 5.83 9.15 9.48
N GLU A 17 5.55 10.34 9.99
CA GLU A 17 5.60 10.59 11.43
C GLU A 17 4.69 9.65 12.21
N GLN A 18 3.52 9.34 11.65
CA GLN A 18 2.57 8.41 12.24
C GLN A 18 3.15 6.99 12.35
N VAL A 19 3.82 6.53 11.31
CA VAL A 19 4.46 5.20 11.31
C VAL A 19 5.57 5.15 12.34
N VAL A 20 6.43 6.15 12.40
CA VAL A 20 7.52 6.24 13.38
C VAL A 20 6.96 6.26 14.80
N ALA A 21 5.90 7.03 15.04
CA ALA A 21 5.26 7.10 16.35
C ALA A 21 4.67 5.74 16.77
N LEU A 22 4.04 5.03 15.86
CA LEU A 22 3.49 3.70 16.13
C LEU A 22 4.58 2.67 16.41
N GLU A 23 5.68 2.72 15.67
CA GLU A 23 6.83 1.84 15.92
C GLU A 23 7.41 2.06 17.29
N LYS A 24 7.58 3.32 17.70
CA LYS A 24 8.06 3.66 19.05
C LYS A 24 7.07 3.21 20.12
N ALA A 25 5.78 3.39 19.88
CA ALA A 25 4.74 2.97 20.83
C ALA A 25 4.73 1.45 21.00
N ALA A 26 5.05 0.70 19.95
CA ALA A 26 5.10 -0.76 20.00
C ALA A 26 6.31 -1.30 20.78
N ASN A 27 7.38 -0.53 20.87
CA ASN A 27 8.62 -0.98 21.52
C ASN A 27 8.45 -1.28 23.02
N LYS A 28 7.67 -0.46 23.73
CA LYS A 28 7.49 -0.63 25.18
C LYS A 28 6.73 -1.91 25.52
N PRO A 29 5.52 -2.14 24.97
CA PRO A 29 4.82 -3.40 25.25
C PRO A 29 5.58 -4.63 24.75
N HIS A 30 6.31 -4.52 23.64
CA HIS A 30 7.16 -5.59 23.16
C HIS A 30 8.22 -5.97 24.18
N ARG A 31 8.92 -5.00 24.75
CA ARG A 31 9.93 -5.22 25.80
C ARG A 31 9.30 -5.82 27.05
N GLN A 32 8.17 -5.29 27.48
CA GLN A 32 7.46 -5.78 28.66
C GLN A 32 7.06 -7.23 28.48
N LEU A 33 6.53 -7.60 27.31
CA LEU A 33 6.13 -8.96 27.03
C LEU A 33 7.35 -9.89 26.98
N ALA A 34 8.42 -9.48 26.31
CA ALA A 34 9.64 -10.26 26.21
C ALA A 34 10.24 -10.56 27.58
N ASN A 35 10.18 -9.59 28.51
CA ASN A 35 10.69 -9.77 29.85
C ASN A 35 9.87 -10.75 30.72
N ARG A 36 8.61 -10.96 30.35
CA ARG A 36 7.71 -11.87 31.09
C ARG A 36 7.73 -13.29 30.53
N LEU A 37 8.30 -13.49 29.35
CA LEU A 37 8.30 -14.78 28.69
C LEU A 37 9.55 -15.58 29.02
N ALA A 38 9.40 -16.90 29.08
CA ALA A 38 10.54 -17.80 29.18
C ALA A 38 11.31 -17.79 27.85
N LYS A 39 12.54 -18.30 27.89
CA LYS A 39 13.45 -18.24 26.75
C LYS A 39 12.86 -18.80 25.45
N PRO A 40 12.20 -19.99 25.42
CA PRO A 40 11.64 -20.50 24.18
C PRO A 40 10.50 -19.63 23.63
N GLU A 41 9.62 -19.12 24.48
CA GLU A 41 8.52 -18.25 24.07
C GLU A 41 9.04 -16.89 23.61
N ARG A 42 10.12 -16.41 24.22
CA ARG A 42 10.77 -15.15 23.78
C ARG A 42 11.33 -15.28 22.39
N LYS A 43 11.92 -16.43 22.04
CA LYS A 43 12.41 -16.69 20.70
C LYS A 43 11.26 -16.73 19.68
N MET A 44 10.13 -17.32 20.06
CA MET A 44 8.93 -17.33 19.21
C MET A 44 8.40 -15.91 18.97
N LEU A 45 8.37 -15.08 20.00
CA LEU A 45 7.96 -13.69 19.88
C LEU A 45 8.86 -12.92 18.91
N LEU A 46 10.18 -13.06 19.05
CA LEU A 46 11.13 -12.40 18.16
C LEU A 46 10.94 -12.85 16.72
N ARG A 47 10.74 -14.15 16.50
CA ARG A 47 10.48 -14.67 15.17
C ARG A 47 9.20 -14.10 14.58
N LEU A 48 8.14 -14.01 15.37
CA LEU A 48 6.88 -13.42 14.92
C LEU A 48 7.07 -11.96 14.53
N VAL A 49 7.77 -11.18 15.34
CA VAL A 49 8.05 -9.78 15.07
C VAL A 49 8.83 -9.63 13.76
N ASP A 50 9.84 -10.48 13.55
CA ASP A 50 10.65 -10.44 12.33
C ASP A 50 9.81 -10.81 11.10
N LEU A 51 8.95 -11.83 11.21
CA LEU A 51 8.07 -12.22 10.12
C LEU A 51 7.04 -11.13 9.79
N GLU A 52 6.48 -10.49 10.80
CA GLU A 52 5.54 -9.39 10.59
C GLU A 52 6.22 -8.18 9.96
N ALA A 53 7.47 -7.88 10.35
CA ALA A 53 8.24 -6.81 9.73
C ALA A 53 8.51 -7.13 8.25
N ALA A 54 8.87 -8.36 7.93
CA ALA A 54 9.06 -8.80 6.56
C ALA A 54 7.77 -8.74 5.75
N LEU A 55 6.65 -9.14 6.36
CA LEU A 55 5.33 -9.06 5.72
C LEU A 55 4.96 -7.62 5.40
N ARG A 56 5.13 -6.70 6.34
CA ARG A 56 4.85 -5.28 6.12
C ARG A 56 5.71 -4.71 5.01
N GLY A 57 7.01 -5.00 5.04
CA GLY A 57 7.94 -4.54 4.01
C GLY A 57 7.52 -5.02 2.62
N GLN A 58 7.17 -6.30 2.50
CA GLN A 58 6.73 -6.87 1.23
C GLN A 58 5.39 -6.28 0.78
N ALA A 59 4.45 -6.11 1.70
CA ALA A 59 3.16 -5.52 1.39
C ALA A 59 3.28 -4.07 0.90
N CYS A 60 4.13 -3.29 1.56
CA CYS A 60 4.38 -1.90 1.14
C CYS A 60 5.04 -1.83 -0.23
N LEU A 61 6.02 -2.68 -0.49
CA LEU A 61 6.66 -2.77 -1.79
C LEU A 61 5.66 -3.16 -2.88
N ASN A 62 4.84 -4.16 -2.62
CA ASN A 62 3.81 -4.60 -3.57
C ASN A 62 2.80 -3.49 -3.85
N SER A 63 2.40 -2.76 -2.82
CA SER A 63 1.46 -1.62 -2.97
C SER A 63 2.08 -0.51 -3.82
N PHE A 64 3.35 -0.20 -3.60
CA PHE A 64 4.07 0.78 -4.40
C PHE A 64 4.11 0.37 -5.87
N MET A 65 4.49 -0.88 -6.14
CA MET A 65 4.61 -1.39 -7.50
C MET A 65 3.25 -1.42 -8.21
N SER A 66 2.21 -1.84 -7.49
CA SER A 66 0.84 -1.88 -8.03
C SER A 66 0.32 -0.48 -8.32
N GLY A 67 0.57 0.47 -7.40
CA GLY A 67 0.18 1.86 -7.59
C GLY A 67 0.88 2.50 -8.78
N TYR A 68 2.17 2.23 -8.94
CA TYR A 68 2.92 2.74 -10.09
C TYR A 68 2.36 2.20 -11.42
N ARG A 69 2.10 0.90 -11.49
CA ARG A 69 1.53 0.28 -12.69
C ARG A 69 0.15 0.84 -13.01
N LEU A 70 -0.67 1.02 -11.98
CA LEU A 70 -2.00 1.58 -12.15
C LEU A 70 -1.91 3.01 -12.68
N ALA A 71 -1.05 3.83 -12.08
CA ALA A 71 -0.85 5.21 -12.53
C ALA A 71 -0.37 5.27 -13.98
N GLN A 72 0.56 4.40 -14.35
CA GLN A 72 1.08 4.33 -15.71
C GLN A 72 -0.01 3.90 -16.68
N GLY A 73 -0.82 2.92 -16.32
CA GLY A 73 -1.94 2.45 -17.12
C GLY A 73 -2.98 3.55 -17.34
N ILE A 74 -3.34 4.27 -16.29
CA ILE A 74 -4.27 5.39 -16.36
C ILE A 74 -3.72 6.46 -17.31
N GLN A 75 -2.45 6.80 -17.18
CA GLN A 75 -1.83 7.81 -18.03
C GLN A 75 -1.84 7.40 -19.50
N GLN A 76 -1.54 6.14 -19.80
CA GLN A 76 -1.58 5.62 -21.15
C GLN A 76 -2.99 5.69 -21.74
N GLU A 77 -4.00 5.35 -20.95
CA GLU A 77 -5.40 5.45 -21.36
C GLU A 77 -5.82 6.88 -21.65
N LEU A 78 -5.36 7.82 -20.81
CA LEU A 78 -5.66 9.24 -21.02
C LEU A 78 -5.00 9.82 -22.27
N LEU A 79 -3.87 9.25 -22.69
CA LEU A 79 -3.18 9.66 -23.90
C LEU A 79 -3.76 9.03 -25.17
N ALA A 80 -4.60 8.02 -25.03
CA ALA A 80 -5.26 7.40 -26.16
C ALA A 80 -6.36 8.30 -26.71
N ASP A 81 -6.67 8.16 -28.03
CA ASP A 81 -7.70 8.97 -28.69
C ASP A 81 -9.09 8.74 -28.08
N GLN A 82 -9.33 7.56 -27.58
CA GLN A 82 -10.59 7.21 -26.91
C GLN A 82 -10.28 6.51 -25.61
N PRO A 83 -10.01 7.25 -24.54
CA PRO A 83 -9.76 6.64 -23.25
C PRO A 83 -11.03 5.91 -22.79
N PRO A 84 -10.88 4.70 -22.22
CA PRO A 84 -12.03 3.92 -21.76
C PRO A 84 -12.71 4.54 -20.54
N TYR A 85 -12.09 5.53 -19.92
CA TYR A 85 -12.63 6.18 -18.74
C TYR A 85 -12.53 7.69 -18.90
N ASN A 86 -13.68 8.34 -18.98
CA ASN A 86 -13.78 9.80 -19.01
C ASN A 86 -14.94 10.19 -18.11
N PHE A 87 -14.63 10.91 -17.04
CA PHE A 87 -15.63 11.29 -16.03
C PHE A 87 -16.74 12.16 -16.61
N GLU A 88 -16.40 13.07 -17.52
CA GLU A 88 -17.38 13.95 -18.15
C GLU A 88 -18.37 13.15 -19.01
N ASP A 89 -17.84 12.26 -19.84
CA ASP A 89 -18.67 11.42 -20.69
C ASP A 89 -19.55 10.47 -19.87
N GLU A 90 -19.04 9.97 -18.78
CA GLU A 90 -19.81 9.11 -17.91
C GLU A 90 -20.92 9.87 -17.21
N ASP A 91 -20.64 11.07 -16.73
CA ASP A 91 -21.66 11.92 -16.12
C ASP A 91 -22.74 12.30 -17.11
N GLU A 92 -22.37 12.65 -18.33
CA GLU A 92 -23.31 12.91 -19.41
C GLU A 92 -24.18 11.71 -19.72
N ARG A 93 -23.58 10.54 -19.81
CA ARG A 93 -24.29 9.31 -20.08
C ARG A 93 -25.28 8.98 -18.97
N ARG A 94 -24.89 9.15 -17.73
CA ARG A 94 -25.76 8.98 -16.57
C ARG A 94 -26.93 9.95 -16.59
N ALA A 95 -26.67 11.20 -16.91
CA ALA A 95 -27.72 12.20 -17.03
C ALA A 95 -28.71 11.84 -18.12
N CYS A 96 -28.23 11.36 -19.26
CA CYS A 96 -29.09 10.90 -20.35
C CYS A 96 -29.94 9.69 -19.97
N GLU A 97 -29.36 8.75 -19.25
CA GLU A 97 -30.08 7.56 -18.77
C GLU A 97 -31.20 7.93 -17.79
N ILE A 98 -30.92 8.85 -16.90
CA ILE A 98 -31.92 9.36 -15.95
C ILE A 98 -33.03 10.08 -16.69
N ALA A 99 -32.69 10.91 -17.67
CA ALA A 99 -33.66 11.66 -18.47
C ALA A 99 -34.58 10.75 -19.28
N ARG A 100 -34.12 9.56 -19.66
CA ARG A 100 -34.92 8.56 -20.36
C ARG A 100 -35.83 7.77 -19.43
N GLY A 101 -35.75 7.98 -18.14
CA GLY A 101 -36.55 7.25 -17.19
C GLY A 101 -36.12 5.81 -16.95
N GLU A 102 -34.86 5.51 -17.22
CA GLU A 102 -34.27 4.19 -17.01
C GLU A 102 -33.59 4.08 -15.66
N GLY A 103 -33.82 5.02 -14.82
CA GLY A 103 -33.23 5.08 -13.50
C GLY A 103 -33.70 3.98 -12.56
#